data_8166d959a3eb2f9dfcb6b6134c0fb03d
#
_entry.id   8166d959a3eb2f9dfcb6b6134c0fb03d
#
_cell.length_a   1.000
_cell.length_b   1.000
_cell.length_c   1.000
_cell.angle_alpha   90.00
_cell.angle_beta   90.00
_cell.angle_gamma   90.00
#
_symmetry.space_group_name_H-M   'P 1'
#
loop_
_entity.id
_entity.type
_entity.pdbx_description
1 polymer ?
#
loop_
_entity_poly.entity_id
_entity_poly.type
_entity_poly.pdbx_seq_one_letter_code
_entity_poly.pdbx_strand_id
1 'polypeptide(L)'
;MIKIGITGQSGFIGTHLYNTLSLFKDKYTIIPFDDDFFNETHLLESFVQECDIIIHLAAMNRHSDPELIYKTNIELVKKLISALTKTSSKPYIIMSSSLQEFLDNPYGKSKREGRELFNQWADKNNAMFTGLIIPNVFGPFGVPFYNSVISTFSYQLANNLEPKIEIDNKLNLIYVGDLVNFIIGLIDKYGHLIPRLNTNKSLSTNDEYPPRELQVESQASYKVSEILEKLQYFKE
;
A
#
# COMPACT_ATOMS: atom_id res chain seq x y z
N MET A 1 15.53 -14.88 -8.37
CA MET A 1 14.55 -14.49 -7.31
C MET A 1 14.39 -12.98 -7.34
N ILE A 2 13.17 -12.48 -7.23
CA ILE A 2 12.88 -11.05 -7.20
C ILE A 2 13.06 -10.55 -5.76
N LYS A 3 13.84 -9.48 -5.57
CA LYS A 3 14.09 -8.85 -4.27
C LYS A 3 13.04 -7.78 -3.98
N ILE A 4 12.25 -7.99 -2.94
CA ILE A 4 11.08 -7.15 -2.62
C ILE A 4 11.29 -6.45 -1.28
N GLY A 5 11.22 -5.13 -1.28
CA GLY A 5 11.16 -4.30 -0.08
C GLY A 5 9.72 -3.87 0.22
N ILE A 6 9.33 -3.85 1.48
CA ILE A 6 7.99 -3.41 1.92
C ILE A 6 8.17 -2.34 2.99
N THR A 7 7.91 -1.08 2.66
CA THR A 7 7.84 -0.04 3.71
C THR A 7 6.48 -0.10 4.38
N GLY A 8 6.43 0.09 5.70
CA GLY A 8 5.20 -0.11 6.48
C GLY A 8 4.81 -1.60 6.61
N GLN A 9 5.81 -2.48 6.63
CA GLN A 9 5.65 -3.93 6.74
C GLN A 9 4.88 -4.34 8.00
N SER A 10 5.06 -3.63 9.11
CA SER A 10 4.37 -3.87 10.39
C SER A 10 2.89 -3.49 10.40
N GLY A 11 2.43 -2.74 9.39
CA GLY A 11 1.04 -2.33 9.24
C GLY A 11 0.11 -3.47 8.80
N PHE A 12 -1.20 -3.21 8.80
CA PHE A 12 -2.24 -4.22 8.48
C PHE A 12 -2.01 -4.90 7.12
N ILE A 13 -1.93 -4.12 6.04
CA ILE A 13 -1.71 -4.67 4.68
C ILE A 13 -0.29 -5.25 4.59
N GLY A 14 0.71 -4.55 5.15
CA GLY A 14 2.12 -4.95 5.10
C GLY A 14 2.36 -6.33 5.71
N THR A 15 1.77 -6.61 6.87
CA THR A 15 1.88 -7.92 7.55
C THR A 15 1.29 -9.05 6.70
N HIS A 16 0.10 -8.85 6.12
CA HIS A 16 -0.50 -9.85 5.24
C HIS A 16 0.35 -10.10 3.99
N LEU A 17 0.85 -9.04 3.36
CA LEU A 17 1.69 -9.14 2.18
C LEU A 17 3.01 -9.85 2.50
N TYR A 18 3.69 -9.45 3.57
CA TYR A 18 4.93 -10.09 4.03
C TYR A 18 4.74 -11.59 4.28
N ASN A 19 3.71 -11.95 5.05
CA ASN A 19 3.42 -13.35 5.37
C ASN A 19 3.13 -14.17 4.11
N THR A 20 2.35 -13.62 3.17
CA THR A 20 2.03 -14.33 1.92
C THR A 20 3.27 -14.50 1.04
N LEU A 21 4.07 -13.45 0.83
CA LEU A 21 5.30 -13.53 0.03
C LEU A 21 6.31 -14.51 0.64
N SER A 22 6.37 -14.61 1.98
CA SER A 22 7.26 -15.52 2.70
C SER A 22 6.96 -17.01 2.46
N LEU A 23 5.78 -17.34 1.92
CA LEU A 23 5.43 -18.70 1.50
C LEU A 23 6.08 -19.11 0.17
N PHE A 24 6.55 -18.16 -0.63
CA PHE A 24 7.10 -18.38 -1.97
C PHE A 24 8.60 -18.07 -2.02
N LYS A 25 9.38 -18.69 -1.13
CA LYS A 25 10.84 -18.45 -0.98
C LYS A 25 11.68 -18.83 -2.20
N ASP A 26 11.14 -19.61 -3.10
CA ASP A 26 11.73 -19.97 -4.40
C ASP A 26 11.59 -18.84 -5.44
N LYS A 27 10.60 -17.96 -5.28
CA LYS A 27 10.32 -16.85 -6.20
C LYS A 27 10.83 -15.50 -5.68
N TYR A 28 10.65 -15.23 -4.38
CA TYR A 28 10.85 -13.92 -3.78
C TYR A 28 11.87 -13.95 -2.65
N THR A 29 12.66 -12.89 -2.57
CA THR A 29 13.50 -12.59 -1.40
C THR A 29 13.01 -11.27 -0.82
N ILE A 30 12.56 -11.31 0.44
CA ILE A 30 12.11 -10.08 1.12
C ILE A 30 13.34 -9.40 1.73
N ILE A 31 13.57 -8.15 1.33
CA ILE A 31 14.62 -7.31 1.88
C ILE A 31 14.09 -6.70 3.19
N PRO A 32 14.80 -6.89 4.31
CA PRO A 32 14.36 -6.35 5.59
C PRO A 32 14.21 -4.82 5.55
N PHE A 33 13.15 -4.33 6.16
CA PHE A 33 12.89 -2.90 6.32
C PHE A 33 12.41 -2.62 7.75
N ASP A 34 12.94 -1.57 8.33
CA ASP A 34 12.49 -1.00 9.59
C ASP A 34 12.06 0.46 9.37
N ASP A 35 11.00 0.91 10.06
CA ASP A 35 10.50 2.28 9.93
C ASP A 35 11.56 3.33 10.33
N ASP A 36 12.53 2.97 11.20
CA ASP A 36 13.67 3.81 11.55
C ASP A 36 14.62 4.10 10.37
N PHE A 37 14.59 3.29 9.30
CA PHE A 37 15.36 3.58 8.08
C PHE A 37 14.98 4.92 7.44
N PHE A 38 13.75 5.39 7.64
CA PHE A 38 13.39 6.74 7.21
C PHE A 38 14.13 7.85 7.97
N ASN A 39 14.69 7.56 9.14
CA ASN A 39 15.47 8.51 9.94
C ASN A 39 16.99 8.35 9.71
N GLU A 40 17.41 7.21 9.14
CA GLU A 40 18.81 6.85 8.91
C GLU A 40 19.09 6.80 7.40
N THR A 41 19.50 7.93 6.82
CA THR A 41 19.68 8.10 5.36
C THR A 41 20.49 6.98 4.71
N HIS A 42 21.58 6.53 5.36
CA HIS A 42 22.43 5.48 4.80
C HIS A 42 21.76 4.10 4.77
N LEU A 43 20.88 3.79 5.74
CA LEU A 43 20.13 2.54 5.76
C LEU A 43 19.04 2.54 4.67
N LEU A 44 18.36 3.68 4.50
CA LEU A 44 17.37 3.83 3.42
C LEU A 44 18.02 3.75 2.04
N GLU A 45 19.22 4.33 1.85
CA GLU A 45 20.00 4.23 0.62
C GLU A 45 20.41 2.78 0.33
N SER A 46 20.93 2.06 1.33
CA SER A 46 21.25 0.63 1.19
C SER A 46 20.03 -0.20 0.83
N PHE A 47 18.91 0.03 1.53
CA PHE A 47 17.65 -0.67 1.27
C PHE A 47 17.17 -0.50 -0.18
N VAL A 48 17.14 0.72 -0.71
CA VAL A 48 16.66 0.95 -2.09
C VAL A 48 17.59 0.37 -3.14
N GLN A 49 18.90 0.22 -2.85
CA GLN A 49 19.86 -0.40 -3.75
C GLN A 49 19.71 -1.92 -3.83
N GLU A 50 19.22 -2.54 -2.77
CA GLU A 50 19.02 -3.99 -2.72
C GLU A 50 17.73 -4.46 -3.37
N CYS A 51 16.72 -3.58 -3.49
CA CYS A 51 15.40 -3.94 -3.96
C CYS A 51 15.27 -3.91 -5.49
N ASP A 52 14.64 -4.94 -6.04
CA ASP A 52 14.11 -4.94 -7.41
C ASP A 52 12.73 -4.27 -7.45
N ILE A 53 11.91 -4.49 -6.41
CA ILE A 53 10.57 -3.92 -6.25
C ILE A 53 10.46 -3.33 -4.85
N ILE A 54 9.86 -2.15 -4.74
CA ILE A 54 9.50 -1.56 -3.44
C ILE A 54 7.99 -1.33 -3.39
N ILE A 55 7.33 -1.94 -2.40
CA ILE A 55 5.92 -1.73 -2.12
C ILE A 55 5.82 -0.72 -0.98
N HIS A 56 5.44 0.52 -1.32
CA HIS A 56 5.37 1.63 -0.37
C HIS A 56 3.99 1.68 0.27
N LEU A 57 3.86 1.07 1.46
CA LEU A 57 2.64 1.07 2.27
C LEU A 57 2.74 2.01 3.47
N ALA A 58 3.95 2.43 3.85
CA ALA A 58 4.18 3.31 4.99
C ALA A 58 3.38 4.62 4.85
N ALA A 59 2.51 4.87 5.80
CA ALA A 59 1.71 6.10 5.88
C ALA A 59 1.08 6.24 7.27
N MET A 60 0.95 7.47 7.73
CA MET A 60 0.11 7.83 8.86
C MET A 60 -1.34 7.96 8.40
N ASN A 61 -2.24 7.14 8.92
CA ASN A 61 -3.65 7.13 8.53
C ASN A 61 -4.54 7.93 9.48
N ARG A 62 -4.13 8.10 10.74
CA ARG A 62 -4.91 8.75 11.78
C ARG A 62 -3.98 9.45 12.77
N HIS A 63 -4.33 10.68 13.09
CA HIS A 63 -3.71 11.49 14.14
C HIS A 63 -4.71 12.57 14.59
N SER A 64 -4.56 13.08 15.81
CA SER A 64 -5.39 14.18 16.34
C SER A 64 -5.17 15.50 15.58
N ASP A 65 -3.98 15.71 15.04
CA ASP A 65 -3.65 16.80 14.12
C ASP A 65 -3.67 16.29 12.67
N PRO A 66 -4.67 16.68 11.85
CA PRO A 66 -4.78 16.26 10.47
C PRO A 66 -3.63 16.76 9.57
N GLU A 67 -3.07 17.93 9.87
CA GLU A 67 -1.94 18.49 9.12
C GLU A 67 -0.67 17.65 9.31
N LEU A 68 -0.49 17.04 10.48
CA LEU A 68 0.63 16.12 10.72
C LEU A 68 0.52 14.88 9.84
N ILE A 69 -0.70 14.38 9.58
CA ILE A 69 -0.92 13.26 8.65
C ILE A 69 -0.37 13.61 7.26
N TYR A 70 -0.76 14.77 6.74
CA TYR A 70 -0.31 15.22 5.43
C TYR A 70 1.21 15.37 5.37
N LYS A 71 1.79 16.12 6.33
CA LYS A 71 3.24 16.38 6.38
C LYS A 71 4.05 15.09 6.46
N THR A 72 3.67 14.19 7.37
CA THR A 72 4.35 12.90 7.56
C THR A 72 4.32 12.07 6.28
N ASN A 73 3.16 11.92 5.66
CA ASN A 73 3.03 11.10 4.46
C ASN A 73 3.85 11.64 3.29
N ILE A 74 3.85 12.96 3.09
CA ILE A 74 4.67 13.59 2.04
C ILE A 74 6.15 13.48 2.36
N GLU A 75 6.54 13.59 3.63
CA GLU A 75 7.94 13.43 4.04
C GLU A 75 8.46 12.02 3.77
N LEU A 76 7.70 10.97 4.08
CA LEU A 76 8.06 9.58 3.80
C LEU A 76 8.32 9.35 2.30
N VAL A 77 7.41 9.85 1.45
CA VAL A 77 7.56 9.79 -0.01
C VAL A 77 8.83 10.53 -0.48
N LYS A 78 9.06 11.76 0.01
CA LYS A 78 10.24 12.56 -0.37
C LYS A 78 11.55 11.91 0.08
N LYS A 79 11.60 11.32 1.27
CA LYS A 79 12.77 10.59 1.77
C LYS A 79 13.08 9.39 0.86
N LEU A 80 12.07 8.61 0.49
CA LEU A 80 12.28 7.47 -0.40
C LEU A 80 12.74 7.91 -1.79
N ILE A 81 12.13 8.92 -2.39
CA ILE A 81 12.55 9.49 -3.68
C ILE A 81 13.98 10.06 -3.61
N SER A 82 14.35 10.70 -2.49
CA SER A 82 15.71 11.22 -2.28
C SER A 82 16.74 10.10 -2.28
N ALA A 83 16.49 9.00 -1.55
CA ALA A 83 17.36 7.83 -1.51
C ALA A 83 17.51 7.18 -2.90
N LEU A 84 16.39 6.98 -3.61
CA LEU A 84 16.36 6.46 -4.98
C LEU A 84 17.18 7.32 -5.95
N THR A 85 17.04 8.64 -5.84
CA THR A 85 17.74 9.59 -6.71
C THR A 85 19.24 9.62 -6.41
N LYS A 86 19.62 9.65 -5.14
CA LYS A 86 21.02 9.70 -4.70
C LYS A 86 21.79 8.45 -5.07
N THR A 87 21.13 7.29 -4.98
CA THR A 87 21.73 5.98 -5.32
C THR A 87 21.61 5.64 -6.80
N SER A 88 20.86 6.41 -7.57
CA SER A 88 20.48 6.10 -8.96
C SER A 88 19.74 4.75 -9.09
N SER A 89 19.15 4.26 -8.01
CA SER A 89 18.36 3.02 -8.00
C SER A 89 17.02 3.21 -8.69
N LYS A 90 16.58 2.21 -9.45
CA LYS A 90 15.33 2.24 -10.24
C LYS A 90 14.48 1.00 -10.02
N PRO A 91 14.15 0.64 -8.77
CA PRO A 91 13.23 -0.47 -8.53
C PRO A 91 11.84 -0.15 -9.09
N TYR A 92 11.04 -1.15 -9.36
CA TYR A 92 9.62 -0.94 -9.61
C TYR A 92 8.93 -0.51 -8.31
N ILE A 93 8.37 0.69 -8.29
CA ILE A 93 7.64 1.21 -7.13
C ILE A 93 6.15 0.93 -7.27
N ILE A 94 5.56 0.26 -6.29
CA ILE A 94 4.11 0.09 -6.13
C ILE A 94 3.70 0.86 -4.87
N MET A 95 2.92 1.92 -5.01
CA MET A 95 2.48 2.74 -3.88
C MET A 95 1.00 2.51 -3.57
N SER A 96 0.67 2.30 -2.30
CA SER A 96 -0.71 2.34 -1.85
C SER A 96 -1.25 3.77 -1.84
N SER A 97 -2.22 4.07 -2.69
CA SER A 97 -3.10 5.22 -2.55
C SER A 97 -4.47 4.78 -2.01
N SER A 98 -5.47 5.61 -2.07
CA SER A 98 -6.78 5.36 -1.48
C SER A 98 -7.87 6.06 -2.28
N LEU A 99 -9.09 5.53 -2.29
CA LEU A 99 -10.27 6.26 -2.76
C LEU A 99 -10.46 7.61 -2.06
N GLN A 100 -9.86 7.82 -0.88
CA GLN A 100 -9.89 9.11 -0.20
C GLN A 100 -9.11 10.21 -0.92
N GLU A 101 -8.25 9.90 -1.91
CA GLU A 101 -7.55 10.93 -2.68
C GLU A 101 -8.50 11.84 -3.49
N PHE A 102 -9.74 11.37 -3.70
CA PHE A 102 -10.81 12.17 -4.32
C PHE A 102 -11.57 13.05 -3.33
N LEU A 103 -11.27 12.94 -2.03
CA LEU A 103 -11.89 13.74 -0.97
C LEU A 103 -11.00 14.91 -0.57
N ASP A 104 -11.63 16.00 -0.12
CA ASP A 104 -10.92 17.17 0.41
C ASP A 104 -10.59 17.00 1.90
N ASN A 105 -9.62 16.12 2.17
CA ASN A 105 -9.06 15.90 3.51
C ASN A 105 -7.53 15.73 3.44
N PRO A 106 -6.79 16.02 4.52
CA PRO A 106 -5.31 15.95 4.53
C PRO A 106 -4.74 14.60 4.16
N TYR A 107 -5.37 13.50 4.59
CA TYR A 107 -4.94 12.15 4.22
C TYR A 107 -5.07 11.90 2.71
N GLY A 108 -6.25 12.18 2.14
CA GLY A 108 -6.50 12.02 0.70
C GLY A 108 -5.56 12.88 -0.14
N LYS A 109 -5.37 14.16 0.25
CA LYS A 109 -4.39 15.06 -0.38
C LYS A 109 -2.98 14.48 -0.35
N SER A 110 -2.53 13.96 0.79
CA SER A 110 -1.20 13.36 0.92
C SER A 110 -1.01 12.13 0.02
N LYS A 111 -2.04 11.30 -0.13
CA LYS A 111 -1.99 10.12 -0.99
C LYS A 111 -1.92 10.51 -2.47
N ARG A 112 -2.74 11.46 -2.91
CA ARG A 112 -2.71 11.98 -4.28
C ARG A 112 -1.35 12.62 -4.60
N GLU A 113 -0.87 13.55 -3.78
CA GLU A 113 0.40 14.24 -4.00
C GLU A 113 1.58 13.27 -3.95
N GLY A 114 1.59 12.31 -3.00
CA GLY A 114 2.61 11.28 -2.93
C GLY A 114 2.68 10.43 -4.21
N ARG A 115 1.53 10.07 -4.78
CA ARG A 115 1.43 9.36 -6.05
C ARG A 115 1.95 10.20 -7.22
N GLU A 116 1.62 11.47 -7.26
CA GLU A 116 2.11 12.42 -8.27
C GLU A 116 3.64 12.60 -8.19
N LEU A 117 4.21 12.71 -6.99
CA LEU A 117 5.66 12.80 -6.78
C LEU A 117 6.40 11.55 -7.29
N PHE A 118 5.91 10.35 -6.99
CA PHE A 118 6.50 9.12 -7.54
C PHE A 118 6.34 9.04 -9.05
N ASN A 119 5.21 9.46 -9.60
CA ASN A 119 5.01 9.50 -11.05
C ASN A 119 6.04 10.41 -11.73
N GLN A 120 6.22 11.63 -11.22
CA GLN A 120 7.24 12.57 -11.72
C GLN A 120 8.66 12.01 -11.61
N TRP A 121 8.99 11.36 -10.47
CA TRP A 121 10.28 10.69 -10.31
C TRP A 121 10.47 9.58 -11.34
N ALA A 122 9.47 8.74 -11.55
CA ALA A 122 9.53 7.63 -12.48
C ALA A 122 9.70 8.11 -13.94
N ASP A 123 8.99 9.15 -14.35
CA ASP A 123 9.11 9.75 -15.69
C ASP A 123 10.53 10.32 -15.91
N LYS A 124 11.03 11.09 -14.92
CA LYS A 124 12.37 11.68 -15.00
C LYS A 124 13.49 10.64 -15.08
N ASN A 125 13.31 9.48 -14.45
CA ASN A 125 14.32 8.44 -14.35
C ASN A 125 14.11 7.25 -15.29
N ASN A 126 13.06 7.28 -16.12
CA ASN A 126 12.64 6.13 -16.93
C ASN A 126 12.50 4.86 -16.07
N ALA A 127 11.80 4.98 -14.95
CA ALA A 127 11.57 3.93 -13.96
C ALA A 127 10.12 3.45 -13.98
N MET A 128 9.87 2.25 -13.45
CA MET A 128 8.51 1.72 -13.30
C MET A 128 7.87 2.23 -12.02
N PHE A 129 6.59 2.62 -12.12
CA PHE A 129 5.77 3.06 -10.99
C PHE A 129 4.31 2.69 -11.23
N THR A 130 3.62 2.27 -10.17
CA THR A 130 2.16 2.13 -10.15
C THR A 130 1.60 2.63 -8.82
N GLY A 131 0.71 3.60 -8.87
CA GLY A 131 -0.11 4.01 -7.74
C GLY A 131 -1.41 3.21 -7.70
N LEU A 132 -1.67 2.52 -6.59
CA LEU A 132 -2.89 1.72 -6.38
C LEU A 132 -3.91 2.53 -5.61
N ILE A 133 -5.03 2.87 -6.25
CA ILE A 133 -6.18 3.50 -5.60
C ILE A 133 -7.02 2.41 -4.97
N ILE A 134 -6.84 2.22 -3.66
CA ILE A 134 -7.37 1.08 -2.92
C ILE A 134 -8.66 1.47 -2.21
N PRO A 135 -9.73 0.64 -2.27
CA PRO A 135 -10.94 0.82 -1.47
C PRO A 135 -10.70 0.51 0.02
N ASN A 136 -11.76 0.51 0.83
CA ASN A 136 -11.63 0.16 2.25
C ASN A 136 -11.25 -1.31 2.40
N VAL A 137 -10.10 -1.56 2.99
CA VAL A 137 -9.56 -2.91 3.19
C VAL A 137 -10.08 -3.48 4.51
N PHE A 138 -10.53 -4.72 4.49
CA PHE A 138 -10.95 -5.45 5.69
C PHE A 138 -10.36 -6.86 5.72
N GLY A 139 -10.33 -7.46 6.89
CA GLY A 139 -9.86 -8.83 7.08
C GLY A 139 -9.39 -9.11 8.51
N PRO A 140 -8.86 -10.31 8.77
CA PRO A 140 -8.37 -10.69 10.09
C PRO A 140 -7.21 -9.79 10.52
N PHE A 141 -7.05 -9.64 11.84
CA PHE A 141 -6.01 -8.83 12.49
C PHE A 141 -6.12 -7.30 12.23
N GLY A 142 -7.23 -6.82 11.68
CA GLY A 142 -7.52 -5.38 11.66
C GLY A 142 -7.67 -4.84 13.08
N VAL A 143 -7.01 -3.71 13.38
CA VAL A 143 -7.03 -3.11 14.72
C VAL A 143 -8.39 -2.46 14.98
N PRO A 144 -9.13 -2.88 16.03
CA PRO A 144 -10.38 -2.24 16.42
C PRO A 144 -10.17 -0.77 16.81
N PHE A 145 -11.19 0.06 16.62
CA PHE A 145 -11.19 1.49 16.94
C PHE A 145 -10.10 2.33 16.25
N TYR A 146 -9.49 1.78 15.21
CA TYR A 146 -8.47 2.49 14.43
C TYR A 146 -9.03 2.94 13.07
N ASN A 147 -8.97 2.14 12.03
CA ASN A 147 -9.35 2.55 10.67
C ASN A 147 -10.40 1.66 9.99
N SER A 148 -10.90 0.63 10.65
CA SER A 148 -11.86 -0.30 10.07
C SER A 148 -13.10 -0.40 10.94
N VAL A 149 -14.24 0.01 10.40
CA VAL A 149 -15.55 -0.17 11.05
C VAL A 149 -15.84 -1.67 11.22
N ILE A 150 -15.45 -2.50 10.25
CA ILE A 150 -15.65 -3.96 10.33
C ILE A 150 -14.87 -4.53 11.52
N SER A 151 -13.59 -4.19 11.68
CA SER A 151 -12.78 -4.66 12.81
C SER A 151 -13.34 -4.15 14.15
N THR A 152 -13.82 -2.91 14.18
CA THR A 152 -14.42 -2.31 15.38
C THR A 152 -15.71 -3.02 15.77
N PHE A 153 -16.64 -3.20 14.83
CA PHE A 153 -17.91 -3.87 15.10
C PHE A 153 -17.72 -5.35 15.44
N SER A 154 -16.82 -6.05 14.74
CA SER A 154 -16.49 -7.45 15.07
C SER A 154 -15.97 -7.58 16.49
N TYR A 155 -15.06 -6.69 16.91
CA TYR A 155 -14.55 -6.68 18.28
C TYR A 155 -15.66 -6.37 19.30
N GLN A 156 -16.50 -5.35 19.03
CA GLN A 156 -17.59 -4.98 19.91
C GLN A 156 -18.59 -6.13 20.10
N LEU A 157 -19.01 -6.74 19.00
CA LEU A 157 -19.95 -7.88 19.03
C LEU A 157 -19.37 -9.08 19.75
N ALA A 158 -18.09 -9.43 19.49
CA ALA A 158 -17.42 -10.53 20.17
C ALA A 158 -17.27 -10.34 21.69
N ASN A 159 -17.22 -9.07 22.13
CA ASN A 159 -17.12 -8.73 23.56
C ASN A 159 -18.47 -8.31 24.18
N ASN A 160 -19.60 -8.58 23.50
CA ASN A 160 -20.95 -8.19 23.94
C ASN A 160 -21.11 -6.68 24.19
N LEU A 161 -20.35 -5.85 23.46
CA LEU A 161 -20.52 -4.41 23.43
C LEU A 161 -21.52 -4.05 22.33
N GLU A 162 -22.26 -2.96 22.54
CA GLU A 162 -23.21 -2.47 21.54
C GLU A 162 -22.51 -1.59 20.50
N PRO A 163 -22.47 -2.01 19.20
CA PRO A 163 -21.94 -1.17 18.14
C PRO A 163 -22.81 0.06 17.91
N LYS A 164 -22.15 1.22 17.76
CA LYS A 164 -22.83 2.49 17.48
C LYS A 164 -22.46 3.00 16.11
N ILE A 165 -23.46 3.24 15.27
CA ILE A 165 -23.30 3.86 13.96
C ILE A 165 -23.34 5.37 14.13
N GLU A 166 -22.21 6.05 13.85
CA GLU A 166 -22.13 7.51 13.85
C GLU A 166 -22.61 8.09 12.53
N ILE A 167 -22.17 7.48 11.41
CA ILE A 167 -22.51 7.91 10.06
C ILE A 167 -22.76 6.65 9.21
N ASP A 168 -23.93 6.56 8.57
CA ASP A 168 -24.34 5.41 7.75
C ASP A 168 -23.94 5.59 6.27
N ASN A 169 -22.66 5.80 6.03
CA ASN A 169 -22.11 5.91 4.68
C ASN A 169 -21.96 4.56 3.99
N LYS A 170 -22.01 4.58 2.65
CA LYS A 170 -21.70 3.44 1.80
C LYS A 170 -20.18 3.29 1.67
N LEU A 171 -19.67 2.09 1.96
CA LEU A 171 -18.26 1.75 1.89
C LEU A 171 -18.01 0.74 0.77
N ASN A 172 -17.06 1.06 -0.09
CA ASN A 172 -16.50 0.12 -1.06
C ASN A 172 -15.43 -0.72 -0.37
N LEU A 173 -15.54 -2.03 -0.43
CA LEU A 173 -14.79 -2.97 0.38
C LEU A 173 -13.97 -3.93 -0.48
N ILE A 174 -12.75 -4.23 -0.02
CA ILE A 174 -11.91 -5.32 -0.53
C ILE A 174 -11.37 -6.15 0.63
N TYR A 175 -11.39 -7.48 0.49
CA TYR A 175 -10.75 -8.37 1.44
C TYR A 175 -9.22 -8.26 1.30
N VAL A 176 -8.50 -8.23 2.44
CA VAL A 176 -7.04 -8.02 2.44
C VAL A 176 -6.29 -9.09 1.67
N GLY A 177 -6.75 -10.36 1.71
CA GLY A 177 -6.15 -11.45 0.95
C GLY A 177 -6.24 -11.23 -0.56
N ASP A 178 -7.35 -10.68 -1.05
CA ASP A 178 -7.51 -10.41 -2.48
C ASP A 178 -6.70 -9.19 -2.93
N LEU A 179 -6.57 -8.18 -2.08
CA LEU A 179 -5.64 -7.08 -2.32
C LEU A 179 -4.18 -7.58 -2.39
N VAL A 180 -3.78 -8.46 -1.48
CA VAL A 180 -2.44 -9.07 -1.48
C VAL A 180 -2.21 -9.88 -2.75
N ASN A 181 -3.18 -10.71 -3.16
CA ASN A 181 -3.10 -11.47 -4.40
C ASN A 181 -3.02 -10.55 -5.63
N PHE A 182 -3.75 -9.44 -5.63
CA PHE A 182 -3.68 -8.43 -6.68
C PHE A 182 -2.27 -7.82 -6.79
N ILE A 183 -1.66 -7.45 -5.65
CA ILE A 183 -0.28 -6.90 -5.62
C ILE A 183 0.71 -7.95 -6.11
N ILE A 184 0.61 -9.20 -5.67
CA ILE A 184 1.47 -10.31 -6.14
C ILE A 184 1.30 -10.51 -7.65
N GLY A 185 0.10 -10.43 -8.18
CA GLY A 185 -0.15 -10.49 -9.62
C GLY A 185 0.57 -9.40 -10.41
N LEU A 186 0.68 -8.18 -9.88
CA LEU A 186 1.48 -7.11 -10.50
C LEU A 186 2.98 -7.42 -10.45
N ILE A 187 3.47 -7.94 -9.33
CA ILE A 187 4.88 -8.37 -9.18
C ILE A 187 5.21 -9.43 -10.22
N ASP A 188 4.38 -10.46 -10.35
CA ASP A 188 4.59 -11.55 -11.31
C ASP A 188 4.50 -11.06 -12.76
N LYS A 189 3.53 -10.17 -13.05
CA LYS A 189 3.33 -9.64 -14.40
C LYS A 189 4.49 -8.76 -14.88
N TYR A 190 5.02 -7.89 -14.01
CA TYR A 190 5.97 -6.85 -14.41
C TYR A 190 7.39 -7.04 -13.89
N GLY A 191 7.61 -7.93 -12.91
CA GLY A 191 8.93 -8.16 -12.31
C GLY A 191 10.00 -8.62 -13.32
N HIS A 192 9.61 -9.31 -14.40
CA HIS A 192 10.53 -9.74 -15.45
C HIS A 192 11.13 -8.59 -16.29
N LEU A 193 10.55 -7.38 -16.23
CA LEU A 193 11.03 -6.20 -16.96
C LEU A 193 12.21 -5.51 -16.25
N ILE A 194 12.35 -5.69 -14.93
CA ILE A 194 13.33 -4.97 -14.09
C ILE A 194 14.78 -5.18 -14.58
N PRO A 195 15.26 -6.42 -14.83
CA PRO A 195 16.64 -6.63 -15.29
C PRO A 195 16.95 -5.97 -16.63
N ARG A 196 15.94 -5.82 -17.49
CA ARG A 196 16.09 -5.19 -18.81
C ARG A 196 16.26 -3.69 -18.70
N LEU A 197 15.48 -3.05 -17.83
CA LEU A 197 15.57 -1.61 -17.57
C LEU A 197 16.92 -1.22 -16.94
N ASN A 198 17.42 -2.06 -16.03
CA ASN A 198 18.71 -1.84 -15.37
C ASN A 198 19.92 -2.00 -16.32
N THR A 199 19.77 -2.69 -17.45
CA THR A 199 20.84 -2.89 -18.44
C THR A 199 20.73 -1.99 -19.67
N ASN A 200 19.83 -0.99 -19.68
CA ASN A 200 19.50 -0.13 -20.83
C ASN A 200 19.19 -0.91 -22.13
N LYS A 201 18.79 -2.17 -22.01
CA LYS A 201 18.30 -2.94 -23.17
C LYS A 201 16.92 -2.38 -23.53
N SER A 202 16.74 -2.06 -24.80
CA SER A 202 15.43 -1.67 -25.31
C SER A 202 14.41 -2.76 -25.01
N LEU A 203 13.28 -2.37 -24.44
CA LEU A 203 12.13 -3.26 -24.30
C LEU A 203 11.70 -3.71 -25.70
N SER A 204 11.22 -4.94 -25.81
CA SER A 204 10.63 -5.41 -27.06
C SER A 204 9.33 -4.65 -27.33
N THR A 205 8.90 -4.59 -28.58
CA THR A 205 7.62 -3.95 -28.97
C THR A 205 6.40 -4.57 -28.29
N ASN A 206 6.58 -5.75 -27.67
CA ASN A 206 5.53 -6.49 -26.96
C ASN A 206 5.58 -6.32 -25.42
N ASP A 207 6.57 -5.62 -24.88
CA ASP A 207 6.68 -5.39 -23.45
C ASP A 207 5.79 -4.17 -23.06
N GLU A 208 4.73 -4.42 -22.33
CA GLU A 208 3.83 -3.41 -21.81
C GLU A 208 4.32 -2.90 -20.44
N TYR A 209 4.55 -1.60 -20.30
CA TYR A 209 4.86 -0.97 -19.01
C TYR A 209 3.67 -1.08 -18.06
N PRO A 210 3.93 -1.21 -16.74
CA PRO A 210 2.85 -1.14 -15.77
C PRO A 210 2.15 0.23 -15.85
N PRO A 211 0.81 0.26 -15.74
CA PRO A 211 0.07 1.52 -15.71
C PRO A 211 0.48 2.36 -14.50
N ARG A 212 0.57 3.67 -14.69
CA ARG A 212 0.95 4.64 -13.65
C ARG A 212 -0.08 4.74 -12.52
N GLU A 213 -1.31 4.39 -12.82
CA GLU A 213 -2.43 4.41 -11.91
C GLU A 213 -3.32 3.18 -12.15
N LEU A 214 -3.70 2.51 -11.08
CA LEU A 214 -4.66 1.42 -11.08
C LEU A 214 -5.67 1.60 -9.96
N GLN A 215 -6.93 1.67 -10.31
CA GLN A 215 -8.00 1.56 -9.34
C GLN A 215 -8.24 0.08 -9.05
N VAL A 216 -8.06 -0.30 -7.77
CA VAL A 216 -8.36 -1.66 -7.32
C VAL A 216 -9.87 -1.79 -7.18
N GLU A 217 -10.44 -2.79 -7.86
CA GLU A 217 -11.89 -3.02 -7.83
C GLU A 217 -12.35 -3.44 -6.43
N SER A 218 -13.46 -2.86 -5.98
CA SER A 218 -14.14 -3.30 -4.76
C SER A 218 -14.95 -4.56 -5.02
N GLN A 219 -14.88 -5.53 -4.11
CA GLN A 219 -15.64 -6.77 -4.20
C GLN A 219 -17.08 -6.62 -3.70
N ALA A 220 -17.30 -5.65 -2.83
CA ALA A 220 -18.61 -5.37 -2.25
C ALA A 220 -18.74 -3.88 -1.93
N SER A 221 -20.00 -3.44 -1.82
CA SER A 221 -20.31 -2.07 -1.44
C SER A 221 -21.56 -2.09 -0.56
N TYR A 222 -21.40 -1.77 0.74
CA TYR A 222 -22.44 -1.83 1.75
C TYR A 222 -22.49 -0.54 2.56
N LYS A 223 -23.68 -0.17 3.05
CA LYS A 223 -23.81 0.82 4.11
C LYS A 223 -23.25 0.28 5.44
N VAL A 224 -22.87 1.16 6.32
CA VAL A 224 -22.36 0.77 7.65
C VAL A 224 -23.40 -0.03 8.43
N SER A 225 -24.70 0.30 8.30
CA SER A 225 -25.83 -0.46 8.88
C SER A 225 -25.93 -1.87 8.33
N GLU A 226 -25.80 -2.05 7.02
CA GLU A 226 -25.83 -3.37 6.38
C GLU A 226 -24.64 -4.24 6.80
N ILE A 227 -23.48 -3.63 7.02
CA ILE A 227 -22.31 -4.33 7.57
C ILE A 227 -22.59 -4.82 8.98
N LEU A 228 -23.18 -3.97 9.82
CA LEU A 228 -23.52 -4.35 11.20
C LEU A 228 -24.53 -5.51 11.23
N GLU A 229 -25.60 -5.46 10.44
CA GLU A 229 -26.58 -6.55 10.33
C GLU A 229 -25.91 -7.88 9.94
N LYS A 230 -25.02 -7.86 8.95
CA LYS A 230 -24.27 -9.06 8.54
C LYS A 230 -23.40 -9.62 9.66
N LEU A 231 -22.70 -8.75 10.40
CA LEU A 231 -21.84 -9.17 11.51
C LEU A 231 -22.64 -9.70 12.70
N GLN A 232 -23.84 -9.15 12.97
CA GLN A 232 -24.76 -9.67 13.96
C GLN A 232 -25.25 -11.08 13.60
N TYR A 233 -25.64 -11.29 12.35
CA TYR A 233 -26.03 -12.61 11.85
C TYR A 233 -24.94 -13.66 12.01
N PHE A 234 -23.66 -13.31 11.81
CA PHE A 234 -22.54 -14.25 12.03
C PHE A 234 -22.22 -14.51 13.50
N LYS A 235 -22.73 -13.69 14.42
CA LYS A 235 -22.53 -13.90 15.85
C LYS A 235 -23.50 -14.94 16.42
N GLU A 236 -24.72 -15.04 15.85
CA GLU A 236 -25.75 -16.01 16.22
C GLU A 236 -25.37 -17.44 15.83
#